data_36cad3a2ff7b808ca420eee473bcc779
#
_entry.id   36cad3a2ff7b808ca420eee473bcc779
#
_cell.length_a   1.000
_cell.length_b   1.000
_cell.length_c   1.000
_cell.angle_alpha   90.00
_cell.angle_beta   90.00
_cell.angle_gamma   90.00
#
_symmetry.space_group_name_H-M   'P 1'
#
loop_
_entity.id
_entity.type
_entity.pdbx_description
1 polymer ?
#
loop_
_entity_poly.entity_id
_entity_poly.type
_entity_poly.pdbx_seq_one_letter_code
_entity_poly.pdbx_strand_id
1 'polypeptide(L)'
;MLTSGPVIVIEVPEQLNEAEGSNFMQELGPLLESHRPRIVLDCSQVLAVDSAGVETLLHCLEEALKRDGDLKLAALSPQADVILELMRVARVFEAFRTSEEAVRSFTTVPADAFGQPTPWYANAFGELGALKPAG
;
A
#
# COMPACT_ATOMS: atom_id res chain seq x y z
N MET A 1 -8.53 18.43 -12.73
CA MET A 1 -8.28 17.89 -12.71
C MET A 1 -7.70 17.41 -12.10
N LEU A 2 -7.61 17.23 -11.83
CA LEU A 2 -7.17 16.74 -11.24
C LEU A 2 -6.34 15.96 -11.32
N THR A 3 -5.59 16.02 -11.56
CA THR A 3 -4.89 15.10 -11.70
C THR A 3 -3.97 14.99 -10.85
N SER A 4 -3.57 14.14 -10.53
CA SER A 4 -2.67 13.90 -9.62
C SER A 4 -1.46 13.65 -10.30
N GLY A 5 -0.41 13.58 -9.73
CA GLY A 5 0.84 13.29 -10.31
C GLY A 5 0.95 11.86 -10.73
N PRO A 6 2.07 11.46 -11.28
CA PRO A 6 2.23 10.09 -11.74
C PRO A 6 2.24 9.13 -10.56
N VAL A 7 1.92 7.91 -10.88
CA VAL A 7 2.04 6.84 -9.92
C VAL A 7 3.46 6.31 -10.01
N ILE A 8 4.11 6.17 -8.87
CA ILE A 8 5.50 5.73 -8.83
C ILE A 8 5.55 4.31 -8.30
N VAL A 9 6.24 3.43 -9.00
CA VAL A 9 6.39 2.05 -8.57
C VAL A 9 7.79 1.88 -8.01
N ILE A 10 7.89 1.41 -6.78
CA ILE A 10 9.16 1.22 -6.11
C ILE A 10 9.26 -0.23 -5.68
N GLU A 11 10.42 -0.84 -5.90
CA GLU A 11 10.62 -2.21 -5.47
C GLU A 11 11.07 -2.24 -4.02
N VAL A 12 10.43 -3.10 -3.25
CA VAL A 12 10.82 -3.30 -1.87
C VAL A 12 12.01 -4.26 -1.85
N PRO A 13 13.03 -4.00 -1.05
CA PRO A 13 14.21 -4.86 -1.05
C PRO A 13 13.90 -6.27 -0.58
N GLU A 14 14.80 -7.19 -0.87
CA GLU A 14 14.62 -8.58 -0.52
C GLU A 14 14.47 -8.76 0.97
N GLN A 15 15.18 -7.98 1.76
CA GLN A 15 15.06 -8.04 3.20
C GLN A 15 14.67 -6.67 3.69
N LEU A 16 13.59 -6.62 4.43
CA LEU A 16 13.14 -5.36 4.97
C LEU A 16 13.23 -5.46 6.49
N ASN A 17 14.33 -4.97 7.02
CA ASN A 17 14.58 -4.96 8.45
C ASN A 17 14.88 -3.51 8.84
N GLU A 18 15.39 -3.29 10.03
CA GLU A 18 15.63 -1.94 10.50
C GLU A 18 16.61 -1.20 9.59
N ALA A 19 17.71 -1.83 9.25
CA ALA A 19 18.73 -1.17 8.43
C ALA A 19 18.23 -0.90 7.03
N GLU A 20 17.63 -1.90 6.42
CA GLU A 20 17.13 -1.73 5.07
C GLU A 20 15.92 -0.82 5.05
N GLY A 21 15.15 -0.84 6.13
CA GLY A 21 14.01 0.05 6.24
C GLY A 21 14.43 1.50 6.27
N SER A 22 15.53 1.79 6.97
CA SER A 22 16.04 3.15 6.99
C SER A 22 16.45 3.61 5.59
N ASN A 23 17.14 2.74 4.86
CA ASN A 23 17.55 3.07 3.51
C ASN A 23 16.33 3.29 2.63
N PHE A 24 15.35 2.42 2.79
CA PHE A 24 14.14 2.48 2.01
C PHE A 24 13.40 3.79 2.27
N MET A 25 13.34 4.20 3.54
CA MET A 25 12.69 5.45 3.89
C MET A 25 13.42 6.65 3.32
N GLN A 26 14.75 6.59 3.25
CA GLN A 26 15.49 7.67 2.64
C GLN A 26 15.15 7.79 1.17
N GLU A 27 14.95 6.68 0.52
CA GLU A 27 14.61 6.66 -0.87
C GLU A 27 13.20 7.16 -1.10
N LEU A 28 12.28 6.76 -0.25
CA LEU A 28 10.89 7.11 -0.40
C LEU A 28 10.56 8.49 0.14
N GLY A 29 11.35 8.99 1.07
CA GLY A 29 11.02 10.23 1.73
C GLY A 29 10.62 11.35 0.81
N PRO A 30 11.44 11.68 -0.19
CA PRO A 30 11.08 12.77 -1.09
C PRO A 30 9.77 12.52 -1.83
N LEU A 31 9.51 11.26 -2.16
CA LEU A 31 8.27 10.94 -2.85
C LEU A 31 7.07 11.09 -1.92
N LEU A 32 7.25 10.69 -0.67
CA LEU A 32 6.18 10.80 0.30
C LEU A 32 5.89 12.25 0.65
N GLU A 33 6.85 13.12 0.48
CA GLU A 33 6.64 14.53 0.80
C GLU A 33 5.98 15.29 -0.34
N SER A 34 5.79 14.64 -1.48
CA SER A 34 5.15 15.33 -2.58
C SER A 34 3.66 15.47 -2.29
N HIS A 35 3.01 16.31 -3.06
CA HIS A 35 1.60 16.54 -2.89
C HIS A 35 0.83 15.35 -3.43
N ARG A 36 0.01 14.72 -2.62
CA ARG A 36 -0.80 13.58 -3.02
C ARG A 36 0.04 12.46 -3.61
N PRO A 37 0.96 11.93 -2.84
CA PRO A 37 1.83 10.88 -3.37
C PRO A 37 1.01 9.63 -3.73
N ARG A 38 1.36 9.01 -4.87
CA ARG A 38 0.70 7.82 -5.31
C ARG A 38 1.77 6.79 -5.55
N ILE A 39 1.87 5.85 -4.66
CA ILE A 39 3.00 4.94 -4.64
C ILE A 39 2.53 3.51 -4.64
N VAL A 40 3.17 2.69 -5.47
CA VAL A 40 2.94 1.26 -5.48
C VAL A 40 4.24 0.62 -5.06
N LEU A 41 4.21 -0.22 -4.05
CA LEU A 41 5.37 -0.95 -3.60
C LEU A 41 5.30 -2.35 -4.17
N ASP A 42 6.28 -2.68 -5.02
CA ASP A 42 6.34 -3.99 -5.64
C ASP A 42 7.06 -4.91 -4.66
N CYS A 43 6.36 -5.89 -4.16
CA CYS A 43 6.88 -6.78 -3.14
C CYS A 43 7.28 -8.14 -3.69
N SER A 44 7.49 -8.25 -4.98
CA SER A 44 7.77 -9.54 -5.60
C SER A 44 9.11 -10.11 -5.19
N GLN A 45 10.05 -9.26 -4.79
CA GLN A 45 11.38 -9.72 -4.42
C GLN A 45 11.55 -9.93 -2.93
N VAL A 46 10.54 -9.65 -2.15
CA VAL A 46 10.66 -9.71 -0.71
C VAL A 46 10.81 -11.15 -0.25
N LEU A 47 11.88 -11.42 0.48
CA LEU A 47 12.13 -12.73 1.04
C LEU A 47 11.94 -12.74 2.54
N ALA A 48 12.19 -11.61 3.20
CA ALA A 48 12.07 -11.55 4.64
C ALA A 48 11.70 -10.16 5.09
N VAL A 49 10.76 -10.08 6.00
CA VAL A 49 10.35 -8.83 6.60
C VAL A 49 10.19 -9.09 8.08
N ASP A 50 10.83 -8.29 8.92
CA ASP A 50 10.63 -8.44 10.35
C ASP A 50 9.70 -7.32 10.84
N SER A 51 9.52 -7.23 12.15
CA SER A 51 8.59 -6.26 12.69
C SER A 51 9.01 -4.83 12.37
N ALA A 52 10.31 -4.56 12.35
CA ALA A 52 10.77 -3.23 11.98
C ALA A 52 10.44 -2.92 10.53
N GLY A 53 10.53 -3.93 9.66
CA GLY A 53 10.16 -3.75 8.28
C GLY A 53 8.68 -3.48 8.10
N VAL A 54 7.85 -4.19 8.85
CA VAL A 54 6.42 -3.97 8.80
C VAL A 54 6.10 -2.55 9.27
N GLU A 55 6.77 -2.10 10.32
CA GLU A 55 6.57 -0.74 10.81
C GLU A 55 6.95 0.28 9.76
N THR A 56 8.01 0.01 9.01
CA THR A 56 8.41 0.90 7.93
C THR A 56 7.31 1.01 6.88
N LEU A 57 6.73 -0.13 6.51
CA LEU A 57 5.65 -0.10 5.52
C LEU A 57 4.44 0.67 6.04
N LEU A 58 4.10 0.46 7.30
CA LEU A 58 2.96 1.16 7.88
C LEU A 58 3.22 2.66 7.95
N HIS A 59 4.45 3.03 8.28
CA HIS A 59 4.80 4.45 8.35
C HIS A 59 4.71 5.08 6.96
N CYS A 60 5.13 4.37 5.92
CA CYS A 60 5.01 4.88 4.58
C CYS A 60 3.56 5.12 4.19
N LEU A 61 2.69 4.18 4.53
CA LEU A 61 1.28 4.34 4.23
C LEU A 61 0.71 5.54 4.98
N GLU A 62 1.06 5.65 6.25
CA GLU A 62 0.56 6.73 7.06
C GLU A 62 0.97 8.09 6.49
N GLU A 63 2.22 8.21 6.07
CA GLU A 63 2.71 9.46 5.51
C GLU A 63 2.01 9.79 4.19
N ALA A 64 1.77 8.78 3.37
CA ALA A 64 1.07 9.02 2.11
C ALA A 64 -0.35 9.51 2.36
N LEU A 65 -1.02 8.89 3.31
CA LEU A 65 -2.39 9.26 3.60
C LEU A 65 -2.49 10.66 4.20
N LYS A 66 -1.50 11.05 4.98
CA LYS A 66 -1.50 12.38 5.54
C LYS A 66 -1.45 13.46 4.48
N ARG A 67 -0.93 13.12 3.31
CA ARG A 67 -0.79 14.09 2.24
C ARG A 67 -1.83 13.89 1.15
N ASP A 68 -2.92 13.23 1.53
CA ASP A 68 -3.99 13.01 0.59
C ASP A 68 -3.59 12.09 -0.54
N GLY A 69 -2.57 11.30 -0.37
CA GLY A 69 -2.15 10.33 -1.36
C GLY A 69 -2.55 8.94 -0.93
N ASP A 70 -1.87 7.96 -1.46
CA ASP A 70 -2.12 6.58 -1.09
C ASP A 70 -0.90 5.73 -1.42
N LEU A 71 -0.85 4.57 -0.81
CA LEU A 71 0.25 3.65 -1.03
C LEU A 71 -0.35 2.26 -1.09
N LYS A 72 -0.06 1.55 -2.17
CA LYS A 72 -0.62 0.24 -2.38
C LYS A 72 0.49 -0.77 -2.55
N LEU A 73 0.21 -2.02 -2.26
CA LEU A 73 1.18 -3.08 -2.43
C LEU A 73 0.84 -3.87 -3.68
N ALA A 74 1.86 -4.46 -4.29
CA ALA A 74 1.63 -5.25 -5.47
C ALA A 74 2.55 -6.47 -5.48
N ALA A 75 2.09 -7.51 -6.09
CA ALA A 75 2.90 -8.71 -6.35
C ALA A 75 3.50 -9.28 -5.07
N LEU A 76 2.71 -9.40 -4.03
CA LEU A 76 3.21 -9.91 -2.77
C LEU A 76 3.84 -11.28 -2.98
N SER A 77 5.09 -11.42 -2.56
CA SER A 77 5.73 -12.72 -2.56
C SER A 77 5.03 -13.58 -1.51
N PRO A 78 5.17 -14.89 -1.57
CA PRO A 78 4.57 -15.74 -0.54
C PRO A 78 5.07 -15.36 0.85
N GLN A 79 6.35 -15.00 0.95
CA GLN A 79 6.92 -14.64 2.24
C GLN A 79 6.31 -13.34 2.77
N ALA A 80 6.13 -12.37 1.89
CA ALA A 80 5.54 -11.11 2.31
C ALA A 80 4.09 -11.30 2.74
N ASP A 81 3.37 -12.11 1.98
CA ASP A 81 1.98 -12.36 2.29
C ASP A 81 1.84 -13.01 3.66
N VAL A 82 2.67 -14.00 3.95
CA VAL A 82 2.61 -14.69 5.22
C VAL A 82 2.91 -13.73 6.38
N ILE A 83 3.93 -12.91 6.21
CA ILE A 83 4.30 -12.00 7.29
C ILE A 83 3.21 -10.97 7.55
N LEU A 84 2.62 -10.43 6.51
CA LEU A 84 1.57 -9.43 6.71
C LEU A 84 0.36 -10.05 7.39
N GLU A 85 0.07 -11.31 7.08
CA GLU A 85 -1.03 -11.99 7.73
C GLU A 85 -0.70 -12.25 9.20
N LEU A 86 0.52 -12.73 9.46
CA LEU A 86 0.90 -13.04 10.83
C LEU A 86 0.94 -11.80 11.70
N MET A 87 1.34 -10.68 11.15
CA MET A 87 1.42 -9.44 11.91
C MET A 87 0.07 -8.73 11.94
N ARG A 88 -0.92 -9.30 11.28
CA ARG A 88 -2.27 -8.78 11.28
C ARG A 88 -2.39 -7.41 10.66
N VAL A 89 -1.56 -7.12 9.68
CA VAL A 89 -1.62 -5.85 8.98
C VAL A 89 -2.05 -6.03 7.54
N ALA A 90 -2.37 -7.25 7.12
CA ALA A 90 -2.72 -7.47 5.72
C ALA A 90 -3.93 -6.65 5.31
N ARG A 91 -4.85 -6.42 6.24
CA ARG A 91 -6.04 -5.68 5.89
C ARG A 91 -5.85 -4.20 5.80
N VAL A 92 -4.72 -3.72 6.30
CA VAL A 92 -4.46 -2.29 6.28
C VAL A 92 -4.04 -1.85 4.89
N PHE A 93 -3.45 -2.75 4.12
CA PHE A 93 -2.95 -2.41 2.80
C PHE A 93 -3.85 -2.94 1.71
N GLU A 94 -4.02 -2.16 0.66
CA GLU A 94 -4.68 -2.65 -0.53
C GLU A 94 -3.60 -3.30 -1.39
N ALA A 95 -3.79 -4.54 -1.75
CA ALA A 95 -2.78 -5.29 -2.48
C ALA A 95 -3.34 -5.80 -3.79
N PHE A 96 -2.49 -5.79 -4.80
CA PHE A 96 -2.87 -6.21 -6.14
C PHE A 96 -1.91 -7.31 -6.61
N ARG A 97 -2.36 -8.08 -7.55
CA ARG A 97 -1.52 -9.17 -8.04
C ARG A 97 -0.35 -8.68 -8.82
N THR A 98 -0.48 -7.58 -9.51
CA THR A 98 0.61 -7.04 -10.31
C THR A 98 0.73 -5.56 -10.07
N SER A 99 1.92 -5.03 -10.35
CA SER A 99 2.13 -3.59 -10.25
C SER A 99 1.24 -2.85 -11.23
N GLU A 100 1.00 -3.44 -12.39
CA GLU A 100 0.17 -2.80 -13.38
C GLU A 100 -1.26 -2.62 -12.89
N GLU A 101 -1.79 -3.63 -12.22
CA GLU A 101 -3.12 -3.52 -11.67
C GLU A 101 -3.17 -2.44 -10.60
N ALA A 102 -2.15 -2.38 -9.77
CA ALA A 102 -2.09 -1.39 -8.71
C ALA A 102 -2.03 0.02 -9.30
N VAL A 103 -1.22 0.21 -10.33
CA VAL A 103 -1.11 1.50 -10.97
C VAL A 103 -2.45 1.89 -11.59
N ARG A 104 -3.10 0.95 -12.24
CA ARG A 104 -4.37 1.25 -12.87
C ARG A 104 -5.43 1.62 -11.87
N SER A 105 -5.36 1.06 -10.68
CA SER A 105 -6.35 1.36 -9.67
C SER A 105 -6.31 2.82 -9.25
N PHE A 106 -5.17 3.47 -9.40
CA PHE A 106 -5.07 4.89 -9.09
C PHE A 106 -5.67 5.74 -10.21
N THR A 107 -5.56 5.28 -11.43
CA THR A 107 -5.94 6.12 -12.56
C THR A 107 -7.33 5.82 -13.08
N THR A 108 -7.87 4.68 -12.76
CA THR A 108 -9.19 4.33 -13.24
C THR A 108 -10.22 5.01 -12.39
N VAL A 109 -11.20 5.59 -13.02
CA VAL A 109 -12.29 6.17 -12.28
C VAL A 109 -13.23 5.04 -11.99
N PRO A 110 -13.36 4.66 -10.78
CA PRO A 110 -14.18 3.52 -10.45
C PRO A 110 -15.62 3.86 -10.64
N ALA A 111 -16.38 2.89 -10.98
CA ALA A 111 -17.76 3.07 -11.09
C ALA A 111 -18.30 3.63 -9.85
N ASP A 112 -17.64 3.31 -8.77
CA ASP A 112 -18.10 3.79 -7.54
C ASP A 112 -17.86 5.21 -7.38
N ALA A 113 -17.07 5.82 -8.15
CA ALA A 113 -16.92 7.23 -8.05
C ALA A 113 -18.27 7.85 -8.24
N PHE A 114 -19.15 7.14 -8.82
CA PHE A 114 -20.44 7.66 -8.98
C PHE A 114 -21.38 7.08 -8.03
N GLY A 115 -21.01 6.39 -7.25
CA GLY A 115 -21.91 5.92 -6.37
C GLY A 115 -21.37 5.04 -5.55
N GLN A 116 -20.52 4.99 -5.27
CA GLN A 116 -20.06 4.18 -4.62
C GLN A 116 -19.65 3.74 -3.77
N PRO A 117 -19.22 3.13 -3.65
CA PRO A 117 -19.00 2.35 -2.71
C PRO A 117 -17.96 2.72 -1.89
N THR A 118 -17.79 2.13 -0.85
CA THR A 118 -16.82 2.53 0.09
C THR A 118 -15.49 2.07 -0.36
N PRO A 119 -14.45 2.78 0.00
CA PRO A 119 -13.11 2.34 -0.24
C PRO A 119 -12.81 1.08 0.56
N TRP A 120 -11.78 0.36 0.17
CA TRP A 120 -11.43 -0.88 0.84
C TRP A 120 -11.18 -0.68 2.32
N TYR A 121 -10.53 0.42 2.67
CA TYR A 121 -10.22 0.61 4.07
C TYR A 121 -11.47 0.88 4.89
N ALA A 122 -12.48 1.42 4.28
CA ALA A 122 -13.71 1.62 5.01
C ALA A 122 -14.33 0.28 5.33
N ASN A 123 -14.23 -0.67 4.41
CA ASN A 123 -14.71 -1.98 4.69
C ASN A 123 -13.86 -2.63 5.75
N ALA A 124 -12.57 -2.40 5.73
CA ALA A 124 -11.70 -3.01 6.70
C ALA A 124 -12.00 -2.53 8.09
N PHE A 125 -12.38 -1.29 8.25
CA PHE A 125 -12.65 -0.80 9.57
C PHE A 125 -14.11 -0.68 9.87
N GLY A 126 -14.91 -0.32 8.92
CA GLY A 126 -16.26 -0.09 9.17
C GLY A 126 -17.06 -1.28 9.12
N GLU A 127 -16.78 -2.14 8.29
CA GLU A 127 -17.56 -3.13 8.20
C GLU A 127 -17.24 -4.17 8.82
N LEU A 128 -16.15 -4.12 9.41
CA LEU A 128 -15.84 -5.08 10.12
C LEU A 128 -16.86 -5.58 10.59
N GLY A 129 -17.48 -4.87 10.77
CA GLY A 129 -18.42 -5.32 11.25
C GLY A 129 -19.25 -5.79 10.24
N ALA A 130 -19.59 -5.37 9.61
CA ALA A 130 -20.48 -5.80 8.78
C ALA A 130 -20.10 -6.57 7.75
N LEU A 131 -19.65 -6.73 7.75
CA LEU A 131 -19.34 -7.22 6.90
C LEU A 131 -19.64 -7.84 6.12
N LYS A 132 -19.81 -7.69 5.91
CA LYS A 132 -20.08 -8.04 5.32
C LYS A 132 -20.00 -8.36 4.51
N PRO A 133 -20.25 -8.58 4.27
CA PRO A 133 -20.18 -8.92 3.53
C PRO A 133 -20.21 -9.04 2.60
N ALA A 134 -20.16 -9.01 2.46
CA ALA A 134 -20.10 -9.00 1.75
C ALA A 134 -20.02 -8.98 1.16
N GLY A 135 -20.02 -9.07 1.33
CA GLY A 135 -19.83 -9.06 0.98
C GLY A 135 -19.66 -9.08 1.00
#